data_4388e9d50178bb9c4e0ed4327fd541ff
#
_entry.id   4388e9d50178bb9c4e0ed4327fd541ff
#
_cell.length_a   1.000
_cell.length_b   1.000
_cell.length_c   1.000
_cell.angle_alpha   90.00
_cell.angle_beta   90.00
_cell.angle_gamma   90.00
#
_symmetry.space_group_name_H-M   'P 1'
#
loop_
_entity.id
_entity.type
_entity.pdbx_description
1 polymer ?
#
loop_
_entity_poly.entity_id
_entity_poly.type
_entity_poly.pdbx_seq_one_letter_code
_entity_poly.pdbx_strand_id
1 'polypeptide(L)'
;MTLTLTTSSLKAEKYDAKPTYKKFLGYRSGVAVIGDMIVGIENSDGNTNVRFHQKDTLKRILERLEEKKLTVKRFRADCGSCSEDIVDEVRKHCRTFYIRANRCCSLYDDIFALRGWKKEEINGIVFELNSILVEKWKGKPYRLVIQRQRRMGSGPVLWEGEYTYRCILTNDTNHP
;
A
#
# COMPACT_ATOMS: atom_id res chain seq x y z
N MET A 1 5.47 -17.24 -2.13
CA MET A 1 6.38 -16.08 -1.91
C MET A 1 5.56 -14.81 -1.76
N THR A 2 6.12 -13.74 -1.22
CA THR A 2 5.49 -12.42 -1.11
C THR A 2 6.22 -11.45 -2.02
N LEU A 3 5.50 -10.82 -2.95
CA LEU A 3 6.01 -9.71 -3.78
C LEU A 3 5.66 -8.40 -3.09
N THR A 4 6.63 -7.53 -2.90
CA THR A 4 6.44 -6.19 -2.35
C THR A 4 6.79 -5.16 -3.42
N LEU A 5 5.85 -4.26 -3.70
CA LEU A 5 6.06 -3.11 -4.59
C LEU A 5 6.17 -1.84 -3.75
N THR A 6 7.25 -1.11 -3.94
CA THR A 6 7.49 0.18 -3.28
C THR A 6 7.90 1.22 -4.29
N THR A 7 7.63 2.49 -4.00
CA THR A 7 7.99 3.62 -4.87
C THR A 7 8.74 4.67 -4.06
N SER A 8 9.86 5.13 -4.60
CA SER A 8 10.69 6.16 -4.00
C SER A 8 10.99 7.29 -4.97
N SER A 9 11.18 8.50 -4.43
CA SER A 9 11.68 9.65 -5.21
C SER A 9 13.17 9.78 -4.97
N LEU A 10 13.94 9.80 -6.05
CA LEU A 10 15.40 9.95 -6.03
C LEU A 10 15.76 11.38 -6.46
N LYS A 11 16.50 12.08 -5.60
CA LYS A 11 17.04 13.40 -5.95
C LYS A 11 18.12 13.26 -7.02
N ALA A 12 18.05 14.08 -8.06
CA ALA A 12 19.04 14.12 -9.11
C ALA A 12 19.17 15.56 -9.64
N GLU A 13 20.40 15.94 -9.99
CA GLU A 13 20.73 17.27 -10.54
C GLU A 13 21.05 17.17 -12.04
N LYS A 14 20.34 16.29 -12.75
CA LYS A 14 20.49 16.14 -14.21
C LYS A 14 19.55 17.10 -14.93
N TYR A 15 19.92 17.48 -16.16
CA TYR A 15 19.17 18.43 -16.99
C TYR A 15 17.75 17.97 -17.32
N ASP A 16 17.50 16.67 -17.34
CA ASP A 16 16.20 16.05 -17.64
C ASP A 16 15.38 15.72 -16.38
N ALA A 17 15.93 15.96 -15.17
CA ALA A 17 15.23 15.72 -13.92
C ALA A 17 14.01 16.63 -13.79
N LYS A 18 12.87 16.06 -13.37
CA LYS A 18 11.60 16.79 -13.21
C LYS A 18 11.30 17.05 -11.73
N PRO A 19 10.53 18.11 -11.42
CA PRO A 19 10.12 18.39 -10.05
C PRO A 19 9.31 17.22 -9.47
N THR A 20 9.70 16.73 -8.30
CA THR A 20 8.95 15.71 -7.56
C THR A 20 7.87 16.34 -6.68
N TYR A 21 6.91 15.54 -6.19
CA TYR A 21 5.93 16.01 -5.22
C TYR A 21 6.56 16.52 -3.89
N LYS A 22 7.81 16.12 -3.62
CA LYS A 22 8.61 16.59 -2.47
C LYS A 22 9.36 17.89 -2.73
N LYS A 23 9.08 18.55 -3.88
CA LYS A 23 9.66 19.86 -4.27
C LYS A 23 11.17 19.86 -4.53
N PHE A 24 11.74 18.73 -4.94
CA PHE A 24 13.10 18.66 -5.47
C PHE A 24 13.11 18.08 -6.89
N LEU A 25 14.15 18.35 -7.67
CA LEU A 25 14.36 17.75 -8.97
C LEU A 25 14.79 16.28 -8.82
N GLY A 26 14.25 15.41 -9.65
CA GLY A 26 14.61 14.00 -9.58
C GLY A 26 13.75 13.08 -10.42
N TYR A 27 13.85 11.80 -10.08
CA TYR A 27 13.12 10.70 -10.71
C TYR A 27 12.29 9.97 -9.67
N ARG A 28 11.33 9.20 -10.16
CA ARG A 28 10.57 8.25 -9.35
C ARG A 28 10.92 6.84 -9.78
N SER A 29 11.37 6.03 -8.82
CA SER A 29 11.67 4.62 -9.06
C SER A 29 10.67 3.74 -8.33
N GLY A 30 10.02 2.83 -9.06
CA GLY A 30 9.27 1.71 -8.54
C GLY A 30 10.17 0.48 -8.45
N VAL A 31 10.18 -0.19 -7.30
CA VAL A 31 11.00 -1.39 -7.08
C VAL A 31 10.10 -2.52 -6.60
N ALA A 32 10.17 -3.66 -7.28
CA ALA A 32 9.49 -4.89 -6.89
C ALA A 32 10.52 -5.87 -6.31
N VAL A 33 10.24 -6.38 -5.10
CA VAL A 33 11.14 -7.29 -4.38
C VAL A 33 10.43 -8.54 -3.90
N ILE A 34 11.17 -9.67 -3.85
CA ILE A 34 10.76 -10.92 -3.20
C ILE A 34 11.89 -11.30 -2.22
N GLY A 35 11.60 -11.22 -0.90
CA GLY A 35 12.66 -11.29 0.10
C GLY A 35 13.67 -10.18 -0.13
N ASP A 36 14.94 -10.56 -0.30
CA ASP A 36 16.05 -9.62 -0.55
C ASP A 36 16.38 -9.44 -2.04
N MET A 37 15.62 -10.09 -2.93
CA MET A 37 15.88 -10.02 -4.37
C MET A 37 15.01 -8.96 -5.04
N ILE A 38 15.64 -8.09 -5.83
CA ILE A 38 14.95 -7.18 -6.75
C ILE A 38 14.54 -7.98 -8.00
N VAL A 39 13.23 -8.04 -8.25
CA VAL A 39 12.66 -8.75 -9.41
C VAL A 39 12.13 -7.82 -10.50
N GLY A 40 12.07 -6.53 -10.21
CA GLY A 40 11.70 -5.51 -11.18
C GLY A 40 12.02 -4.11 -10.71
N ILE A 41 12.42 -3.26 -11.64
CA ILE A 41 12.63 -1.83 -11.43
C ILE A 41 11.96 -1.09 -12.59
N GLU A 42 11.30 0.01 -12.26
CA GLU A 42 10.79 0.96 -13.24
C GLU A 42 11.12 2.39 -12.81
N ASN A 43 11.72 3.13 -13.73
CA ASN A 43 12.00 4.54 -13.52
C ASN A 43 11.03 5.41 -14.32
N SER A 44 10.56 6.48 -13.69
CA SER A 44 9.71 7.49 -14.29
C SER A 44 10.21 8.87 -13.92
N ASP A 45 9.75 9.88 -14.64
CA ASP A 45 10.01 11.27 -14.31
C ASP A 45 9.48 11.62 -12.91
N GLY A 46 10.14 12.53 -12.22
CA GLY A 46 9.81 12.93 -10.86
C GLY A 46 8.38 13.44 -10.67
N ASN A 47 7.81 14.05 -11.70
CA ASN A 47 6.42 14.57 -11.72
C ASN A 47 5.37 13.54 -12.18
N THR A 48 5.78 12.33 -12.55
CA THR A 48 4.86 11.30 -13.02
C THR A 48 3.98 10.80 -11.87
N ASN A 49 2.69 10.57 -12.15
CA ASN A 49 1.80 9.94 -11.18
C ASN A 49 2.29 8.53 -10.86
N VAL A 50 2.25 8.13 -9.58
CA VAL A 50 2.70 6.81 -9.13
C VAL A 50 1.97 5.65 -9.82
N ARG A 51 0.74 5.86 -10.29
CA ARG A 51 -0.08 4.85 -10.98
C ARG A 51 0.19 4.76 -12.49
N PHE A 52 0.91 5.73 -13.03
CA PHE A 52 1.22 5.75 -14.46
C PHE A 52 2.05 4.52 -14.82
N HIS A 53 1.57 3.72 -15.77
CA HIS A 53 2.14 2.43 -16.20
C HIS A 53 2.38 1.37 -15.10
N GLN A 54 1.97 1.62 -13.84
CA GLN A 54 2.20 0.68 -12.75
C GLN A 54 1.54 -0.68 -12.99
N LYS A 55 0.33 -0.70 -13.56
CA LYS A 55 -0.37 -1.94 -13.92
C LYS A 55 0.42 -2.77 -14.93
N ASP A 56 0.90 -2.14 -16.00
CA ASP A 56 1.60 -2.84 -17.09
C ASP A 56 2.95 -3.37 -16.61
N THR A 57 3.64 -2.61 -15.78
CA THR A 57 4.89 -3.05 -15.15
C THR A 57 4.67 -4.23 -14.22
N LEU A 58 3.64 -4.15 -13.39
CA LEU A 58 3.28 -5.22 -12.47
C LEU A 58 2.89 -6.50 -13.22
N LYS A 59 2.10 -6.38 -14.28
CA LYS A 59 1.74 -7.49 -15.18
C LYS A 59 3.00 -8.15 -15.74
N ARG A 60 3.91 -7.38 -16.37
CA ARG A 60 5.16 -7.91 -16.92
C ARG A 60 6.02 -8.63 -15.89
N ILE A 61 6.09 -8.12 -14.65
CA ILE A 61 6.85 -8.74 -13.56
C ILE A 61 6.21 -10.06 -13.16
N LEU A 62 4.90 -10.09 -12.96
CA LEU A 62 4.18 -11.29 -12.52
C LEU A 62 4.22 -12.39 -13.59
N GLU A 63 3.99 -12.05 -14.86
CA GLU A 63 4.10 -12.99 -15.99
C GLU A 63 5.51 -13.59 -16.10
N ARG A 64 6.56 -12.78 -15.97
CA ARG A 64 7.94 -13.28 -15.98
C ARG A 64 8.26 -14.22 -14.82
N LEU A 65 7.70 -13.95 -13.64
CA LEU A 65 7.86 -14.86 -12.50
C LEU A 65 7.15 -16.18 -12.74
N GLU A 66 5.96 -16.17 -13.34
CA GLU A 66 5.22 -17.39 -13.71
C GLU A 66 5.96 -18.20 -14.76
N GLU A 67 6.52 -17.57 -15.80
CA GLU A 67 7.37 -18.23 -16.82
C GLU A 67 8.56 -18.98 -16.16
N LYS A 68 9.11 -18.41 -15.07
CA LYS A 68 10.16 -19.04 -14.27
C LYS A 68 9.63 -20.03 -13.23
N LYS A 69 8.34 -20.37 -13.27
CA LYS A 69 7.66 -21.27 -12.32
C LYS A 69 7.73 -20.77 -10.86
N LEU A 70 7.83 -19.47 -10.67
CA LEU A 70 7.85 -18.83 -9.35
C LEU A 70 6.43 -18.34 -9.01
N THR A 71 5.80 -18.97 -8.02
CA THR A 71 4.44 -18.61 -7.60
C THR A 71 4.47 -17.52 -6.53
N VAL A 72 3.85 -16.38 -6.84
CA VAL A 72 3.61 -15.30 -5.89
C VAL A 72 2.28 -15.54 -5.18
N LYS A 73 2.33 -15.87 -3.89
CA LYS A 73 1.11 -16.11 -3.10
C LYS A 73 0.51 -14.84 -2.54
N ARG A 74 1.36 -13.86 -2.18
CA ARG A 74 0.96 -12.61 -1.53
C ARG A 74 1.57 -11.41 -2.24
N PHE A 75 0.79 -10.34 -2.35
CA PHE A 75 1.24 -9.05 -2.85
C PHE A 75 1.14 -7.99 -1.76
N ARG A 76 2.13 -7.12 -1.65
CA ARG A 76 2.16 -5.97 -0.73
C ARG A 76 2.53 -4.71 -1.47
N ALA A 77 1.83 -3.62 -1.16
CA ALA A 77 2.16 -2.31 -1.72
C ALA A 77 1.74 -1.15 -0.79
N ASP A 78 2.25 0.02 -1.07
CA ASP A 78 1.84 1.26 -0.41
C ASP A 78 0.51 1.80 -0.97
N CYS A 79 0.08 2.96 -0.46
CA CYS A 79 -1.19 3.58 -0.84
C CYS A 79 -1.22 4.09 -2.29
N GLY A 80 -0.08 4.31 -2.92
CA GLY A 80 -0.01 4.67 -4.33
C GLY A 80 -0.59 3.60 -5.25
N SER A 81 -0.51 2.34 -4.84
CA SER A 81 -1.03 1.19 -5.58
C SER A 81 -2.47 0.82 -5.23
N CYS A 82 -3.16 1.59 -4.39
CA CYS A 82 -4.54 1.31 -4.00
C CYS A 82 -5.53 1.80 -5.06
N SER A 83 -5.73 0.99 -6.12
CA SER A 83 -6.68 1.25 -7.21
C SER A 83 -7.28 -0.05 -7.74
N GLU A 84 -8.45 0.05 -8.39
CA GLU A 84 -9.17 -1.11 -8.91
C GLU A 84 -8.34 -1.89 -9.93
N ASP A 85 -7.73 -1.20 -10.87
CA ASP A 85 -6.94 -1.77 -11.96
C ASP A 85 -5.71 -2.55 -11.45
N ILE A 86 -5.04 -2.05 -10.42
CA ILE A 86 -3.92 -2.75 -9.78
C ILE A 86 -4.41 -3.99 -9.02
N VAL A 87 -5.50 -3.86 -8.26
CA VAL A 87 -6.06 -4.99 -7.50
C VAL A 87 -6.57 -6.07 -8.44
N ASP A 88 -7.24 -5.70 -9.53
CA ASP A 88 -7.72 -6.66 -10.51
C ASP A 88 -6.56 -7.38 -11.21
N GLU A 89 -5.45 -6.70 -11.51
CA GLU A 89 -4.27 -7.35 -12.06
C GLU A 89 -3.61 -8.29 -11.05
N VAL A 90 -3.39 -7.83 -9.82
CA VAL A 90 -2.81 -8.66 -8.75
C VAL A 90 -3.62 -9.93 -8.51
N ARG A 91 -4.94 -9.86 -8.52
CA ARG A 91 -5.82 -11.01 -8.26
C ARG A 91 -5.76 -12.11 -9.32
N LYS A 92 -5.24 -11.82 -10.51
CA LYS A 92 -5.02 -12.86 -11.54
C LYS A 92 -3.84 -13.76 -11.20
N HIS A 93 -2.86 -13.24 -10.49
CA HIS A 93 -1.57 -13.89 -10.25
C HIS A 93 -1.33 -14.23 -8.76
N CYS A 94 -1.97 -13.53 -7.84
CA CYS A 94 -1.74 -13.67 -6.41
C CYS A 94 -3.02 -14.10 -5.67
N ARG A 95 -2.85 -15.00 -4.69
CA ARG A 95 -3.98 -15.45 -3.86
C ARG A 95 -4.51 -14.33 -2.96
N THR A 96 -3.60 -13.59 -2.32
CA THR A 96 -3.95 -12.53 -1.38
C THR A 96 -3.14 -11.27 -1.64
N PHE A 97 -3.71 -10.12 -1.31
CA PHE A 97 -3.00 -8.86 -1.33
C PHE A 97 -3.21 -8.06 -0.04
N TYR A 98 -2.24 -7.22 0.27
CA TYR A 98 -2.25 -6.29 1.39
C TYR A 98 -1.72 -4.94 0.88
N ILE A 99 -2.63 -4.01 0.63
CA ILE A 99 -2.30 -2.68 0.09
C ILE A 99 -2.69 -1.64 1.12
N ARG A 100 -1.77 -0.76 1.48
CA ARG A 100 -2.11 0.37 2.33
C ARG A 100 -3.23 1.18 1.67
N ALA A 101 -4.37 1.30 2.34
CA ALA A 101 -5.49 2.08 1.83
C ALA A 101 -5.20 3.58 1.96
N ASN A 102 -5.67 4.35 0.98
CA ASN A 102 -5.72 5.80 1.12
C ASN A 102 -6.60 6.17 2.31
N ARG A 103 -6.45 7.39 2.83
CA ARG A 103 -7.33 7.90 3.89
C ARG A 103 -8.77 7.75 3.45
N CYS A 104 -9.49 6.87 4.13
CA CYS A 104 -10.89 6.57 3.85
C CYS A 104 -11.76 7.53 4.66
N CYS A 105 -11.77 8.82 4.31
CA CYS A 105 -12.53 9.84 5.05
C CYS A 105 -14.02 9.48 5.18
N SER A 106 -14.58 8.82 4.15
CA SER A 106 -15.97 8.32 4.17
C SER A 106 -16.24 7.19 5.17
N LEU A 107 -15.20 6.60 5.76
CA LEU A 107 -15.30 5.52 6.73
C LEU A 107 -14.87 5.94 8.14
N TYR A 108 -14.61 7.22 8.38
CA TYR A 108 -14.15 7.66 9.69
C TYR A 108 -15.18 7.42 10.79
N ASP A 109 -16.45 7.66 10.52
CA ASP A 109 -17.52 7.43 11.49
C ASP A 109 -17.60 5.94 11.87
N ASP A 110 -17.51 5.05 10.88
CA ASP A 110 -17.49 3.61 11.12
C ASP A 110 -16.24 3.19 11.90
N ILE A 111 -15.06 3.75 11.56
CA ILE A 111 -13.79 3.46 12.24
C ILE A 111 -13.82 3.94 13.69
N PHE A 112 -14.36 5.12 13.97
CA PHE A 112 -14.45 5.66 15.33
C PHE A 112 -15.48 4.95 16.18
N ALA A 113 -16.53 4.40 15.56
CA ALA A 113 -17.54 3.58 16.23
C ALA A 113 -17.02 2.20 16.65
N LEU A 114 -15.89 1.73 16.11
CA LEU A 114 -15.36 0.41 16.40
C LEU A 114 -15.07 0.20 17.89
N ARG A 115 -15.40 -0.98 18.37
CA ARG A 115 -15.12 -1.48 19.73
C ARG A 115 -14.36 -2.80 19.63
N GLY A 116 -13.80 -3.28 20.75
CA GLY A 116 -13.11 -4.58 20.78
C GLY A 116 -11.76 -4.56 20.08
N TRP A 117 -10.98 -3.49 20.25
CA TRP A 117 -9.64 -3.39 19.70
C TRP A 117 -8.70 -4.43 20.34
N LYS A 118 -8.01 -5.19 19.51
CA LYS A 118 -6.99 -6.15 19.93
C LYS A 118 -5.64 -5.46 20.00
N LYS A 119 -4.91 -5.65 21.10
CA LYS A 119 -3.55 -5.12 21.24
C LYS A 119 -2.55 -6.13 20.68
N GLU A 120 -1.65 -5.65 19.85
CA GLU A 120 -0.56 -6.43 19.27
C GLU A 120 0.74 -5.64 19.37
N GLU A 121 1.82 -6.33 19.75
CA GLU A 121 3.16 -5.75 19.78
C GLU A 121 3.92 -6.13 18.51
N ILE A 122 4.38 -5.13 17.77
CA ILE A 122 5.14 -5.31 16.53
C ILE A 122 6.43 -4.50 16.66
N ASN A 123 7.57 -5.17 16.67
CA ASN A 123 8.89 -4.56 16.82
C ASN A 123 9.00 -3.63 18.06
N GLY A 124 8.51 -4.07 19.20
CA GLY A 124 8.54 -3.30 20.45
C GLY A 124 7.54 -2.15 20.53
N ILE A 125 6.66 -2.00 19.56
CA ILE A 125 5.62 -0.97 19.52
C ILE A 125 4.26 -1.63 19.65
N VAL A 126 3.46 -1.19 20.62
CA VAL A 126 2.09 -1.66 20.84
C VAL A 126 1.14 -0.91 19.91
N PHE A 127 0.41 -1.67 19.11
CA PHE A 127 -0.67 -1.20 18.25
C PHE A 127 -2.00 -1.80 18.69
N GLU A 128 -3.07 -1.11 18.36
CA GLU A 128 -4.42 -1.63 18.50
C GLU A 128 -4.97 -1.91 17.10
N LEU A 129 -5.48 -3.13 16.89
CA LEU A 129 -5.96 -3.62 15.61
C LEU A 129 -7.45 -3.91 15.65
N ASN A 130 -8.12 -3.61 14.56
CA ASN A 130 -9.51 -3.99 14.30
C ASN A 130 -9.72 -4.15 12.79
N SER A 131 -10.89 -4.62 12.37
CA SER A 131 -11.21 -4.70 10.94
C SER A 131 -12.68 -4.60 10.67
N ILE A 132 -13.03 -4.11 9.48
CA ILE A 132 -14.37 -4.04 8.95
C ILE A 132 -14.42 -4.63 7.54
N LEU A 133 -15.56 -5.14 7.14
CA LEU A 133 -15.84 -5.46 5.75
C LEU A 133 -16.33 -4.20 5.05
N VAL A 134 -15.79 -3.94 3.87
CA VAL A 134 -16.13 -2.79 3.04
C VAL A 134 -16.39 -3.24 1.62
N GLU A 135 -17.35 -2.61 0.97
CA GLU A 135 -17.54 -2.78 -0.46
C GLU A 135 -16.80 -1.69 -1.23
N LYS A 136 -16.04 -2.10 -2.23
CA LYS A 136 -15.33 -1.20 -3.15
C LYS A 136 -15.46 -1.70 -4.58
N TRP A 137 -15.26 -0.78 -5.52
CA TRP A 137 -15.10 -1.10 -6.92
C TRP A 137 -16.18 -2.08 -7.44
N LYS A 138 -17.37 -1.54 -7.68
CA LYS A 138 -18.55 -2.29 -8.19
C LYS A 138 -19.09 -3.33 -7.19
N GLY A 139 -19.10 -3.00 -5.90
CA GLY A 139 -19.68 -3.86 -4.87
C GLY A 139 -18.84 -5.09 -4.51
N LYS A 140 -17.55 -5.12 -4.87
CA LYS A 140 -16.67 -6.23 -4.45
C LYS A 140 -16.37 -6.13 -2.96
N PRO A 141 -16.56 -7.20 -2.17
CA PRO A 141 -16.25 -7.20 -0.75
C PRO A 141 -14.74 -7.31 -0.52
N TYR A 142 -14.26 -6.49 0.40
CA TYR A 142 -12.89 -6.50 0.90
C TYR A 142 -12.89 -6.34 2.41
N ARG A 143 -11.79 -6.73 3.03
CA ARG A 143 -11.53 -6.42 4.44
C ARG A 143 -10.62 -5.21 4.53
N LEU A 144 -11.00 -4.26 5.38
CA LEU A 144 -10.16 -3.16 5.78
C LEU A 144 -9.64 -3.44 7.18
N VAL A 145 -8.37 -3.74 7.30
CA VAL A 145 -7.67 -3.89 8.58
C VAL A 145 -7.22 -2.50 9.03
N ILE A 146 -7.62 -2.13 10.25
CA ILE A 146 -7.35 -0.81 10.81
C ILE A 146 -6.38 -0.97 11.97
N GLN A 147 -5.25 -0.30 11.86
CA GLN A 147 -4.25 -0.16 12.91
C GLN A 147 -4.37 1.23 13.49
N ARG A 148 -4.46 1.34 14.81
CA ARG A 148 -4.34 2.62 15.50
C ARG A 148 -3.22 2.59 16.53
N GLN A 149 -2.62 3.75 16.75
CA GLN A 149 -1.59 3.96 17.77
C GLN A 149 -1.84 5.30 18.45
N ARG A 150 -1.69 5.32 19.76
CA ARG A 150 -1.77 6.57 20.53
C ARG A 150 -0.69 7.55 20.09
N ARG A 151 -1.04 8.79 19.92
CA ARG A 151 -0.06 9.82 19.55
C ARG A 151 0.92 10.04 20.70
N MET A 152 2.20 9.97 20.39
CA MET A 152 3.26 10.38 21.30
C MET A 152 3.73 11.78 20.87
N GLY A 153 3.41 12.82 21.68
CA GLY A 153 3.92 14.18 21.48
C GLY A 153 2.86 15.28 21.47
N SER A 154 3.26 16.47 21.88
CA SER A 154 2.48 17.69 22.04
C SER A 154 2.49 18.62 20.82
N GLY A 155 2.53 18.08 19.59
CA GLY A 155 2.47 18.90 18.38
C GLY A 155 1.06 19.44 18.11
N PRO A 156 0.90 20.57 17.39
CA PRO A 156 -0.40 21.12 17.04
C PRO A 156 -1.21 20.08 16.25
N VAL A 157 -2.41 19.80 16.72
CA VAL A 157 -3.29 18.78 16.18
C VAL A 157 -4.29 19.45 15.26
N LEU A 158 -4.20 19.18 13.96
CA LEU A 158 -5.21 19.62 12.98
C LEU A 158 -6.55 18.88 13.10
N TRP A 159 -6.60 17.77 13.89
CA TRP A 159 -7.77 16.95 14.14
C TRP A 159 -7.77 16.51 15.59
N GLU A 160 -8.91 16.65 16.26
CA GLU A 160 -9.14 16.20 17.63
C GLU A 160 -9.14 14.66 17.66
N GLY A 161 -8.00 14.04 17.89
CA GLY A 161 -7.91 12.60 17.99
C GLY A 161 -6.66 12.14 18.72
N GLU A 162 -6.86 11.34 19.76
CA GLU A 162 -5.81 10.72 20.57
C GLU A 162 -4.98 9.69 19.77
N TYR A 163 -5.48 9.26 18.61
CA TYR A 163 -4.91 8.17 17.82
C TYR A 163 -4.54 8.58 16.39
N THR A 164 -3.50 7.94 15.88
CA THR A 164 -3.20 7.89 14.43
C THR A 164 -3.70 6.58 13.87
N TYR A 165 -4.32 6.62 12.69
CA TYR A 165 -4.89 5.44 12.03
C TYR A 165 -4.14 5.11 10.75
N ARG A 166 -3.96 3.82 10.50
CA ARG A 166 -3.45 3.27 9.24
C ARG A 166 -4.39 2.17 8.80
N CYS A 167 -4.74 2.14 7.53
CA CYS A 167 -5.65 1.15 6.97
C CYS A 167 -4.95 0.31 5.92
N ILE A 168 -5.21 -1.00 5.92
CA ILE A 168 -4.72 -1.95 4.93
C ILE A 168 -5.93 -2.63 4.30
N LEU A 169 -6.06 -2.51 2.98
CA LEU A 169 -7.07 -3.19 2.20
C LEU A 169 -6.56 -4.58 1.81
N THR A 170 -7.40 -5.60 1.98
CA THR A 170 -7.07 -6.98 1.62
C THR A 170 -8.31 -7.75 1.15
N ASN A 171 -8.10 -8.78 0.36
CA ASN A 171 -9.11 -9.79 0.03
C ASN A 171 -9.06 -11.00 0.98
N ASP A 172 -8.21 -10.97 1.99
CA ASP A 172 -8.15 -11.99 3.04
C ASP A 172 -9.20 -11.69 4.10
N THR A 173 -10.35 -12.36 4.00
CA THR A 173 -11.49 -12.17 4.88
C THR A 173 -11.50 -13.16 6.06
N ASN A 174 -10.61 -14.17 6.07
CA ASN A 174 -10.69 -15.33 6.96
C ASN A 174 -9.75 -15.25 8.18
N HIS A 175 -8.83 -14.30 8.24
CA HIS A 175 -7.95 -14.14 9.40
C HIS A 175 -8.47 -13.06 10.35
N PRO A 176 -8.44 -13.31 11.66
CA PRO A 176 -8.89 -12.38 12.68
C PRO A 176 -8.04 -11.10 12.70
#